data_63f436b0c96b27b151ba2de46d92372f
#
_entry.id   63f436b0c96b27b151ba2de46d92372f
#
_cell.length_a   1.000
_cell.length_b   1.000
_cell.length_c   1.000
_cell.angle_alpha   90.00
_cell.angle_beta   90.00
_cell.angle_gamma   90.00
#
_symmetry.space_group_name_H-M   'P 1'
#
loop_
_entity.id
_entity.type
_entity.pdbx_description
1 polymer ?
#
loop_
_entity_poly.entity_id
_entity_poly.type
_entity_poly.pdbx_seq_one_letter_code
_entity_poly.pdbx_strand_id
1 'polypeptide(L)'
;MASKLVFKLLGLALAILLSGLLIGQYHTNLRDDSYLAAVLEKDRLIRNTPSPKIILVGGSNLAFGIDSKAIEDSLGLHVVNMGLYAKLGLKYMLAQVRPYIKPGDVVVVVPEYDQFYGDYSNGDNTLNTALLYAPPDRIPDFIRSYSIVDVVLRPRVENARRSFLRAFAAAFGSPTDRS
;
A
#
# COMPACT_ATOMS: atom_id res chain seq x y z
N MET A 1 -45.20 -10.26 2.67
CA MET A 1 -44.21 -10.08 3.77
C MET A 1 -42.78 -10.10 3.25
N ALA A 2 -42.37 -10.97 2.35
CA ALA A 2 -41.01 -11.10 1.82
C ALA A 2 -40.46 -9.82 1.15
N SER A 3 -41.29 -9.10 0.36
CA SER A 3 -40.85 -7.87 -0.32
C SER A 3 -40.45 -6.76 0.66
N LYS A 4 -41.20 -6.57 1.74
CA LYS A 4 -40.86 -5.57 2.77
C LYS A 4 -39.54 -5.90 3.50
N LEU A 5 -39.24 -7.19 3.70
CA LEU A 5 -37.97 -7.64 4.30
C LEU A 5 -36.81 -7.35 3.34
N VAL A 6 -36.95 -7.65 2.05
CA VAL A 6 -35.94 -7.38 1.02
C VAL A 6 -35.60 -5.89 0.95
N PHE A 7 -36.62 -5.00 0.94
CA PHE A 7 -36.38 -3.55 0.95
C PHE A 7 -35.67 -3.07 2.19
N LYS A 8 -35.97 -3.62 3.36
CA LYS A 8 -35.25 -3.29 4.62
C LYS A 8 -33.77 -3.73 4.57
N LEU A 9 -33.50 -4.93 4.05
CA LEU A 9 -32.13 -5.44 3.91
C LEU A 9 -31.32 -4.62 2.90
N LEU A 10 -31.92 -4.25 1.77
CA LEU A 10 -31.28 -3.37 0.79
C LEU A 10 -30.99 -1.97 1.35
N GLY A 11 -31.94 -1.40 2.10
CA GLY A 11 -31.74 -0.11 2.80
C GLY A 11 -30.61 -0.18 3.83
N LEU A 12 -30.55 -1.25 4.61
CA LEU A 12 -29.46 -1.46 5.57
C LEU A 12 -28.09 -1.62 4.87
N ALA A 13 -28.03 -2.41 3.80
CA ALA A 13 -26.82 -2.60 3.02
C ALA A 13 -26.33 -1.27 2.42
N LEU A 14 -27.24 -0.47 1.88
CA LEU A 14 -26.94 0.86 1.34
C LEU A 14 -26.45 1.81 2.44
N ALA A 15 -27.09 1.81 3.62
CA ALA A 15 -26.67 2.64 4.75
C ALA A 15 -25.27 2.26 5.24
N ILE A 16 -24.94 0.97 5.31
CA ILE A 16 -23.59 0.48 5.67
C ILE A 16 -22.56 0.93 4.62
N LEU A 17 -22.90 0.81 3.33
CA LEU A 17 -22.03 1.25 2.24
C LEU A 17 -21.74 2.75 2.32
N LEU A 18 -22.78 3.58 2.45
CA LEU A 18 -22.67 5.04 2.56
C LEU A 18 -21.89 5.45 3.80
N SER A 19 -22.13 4.80 4.94
CA SER A 19 -21.36 5.06 6.18
C SER A 19 -19.88 4.72 5.98
N GLY A 20 -19.59 3.61 5.32
CA GLY A 20 -18.21 3.22 5.02
C GLY A 20 -17.50 4.22 4.10
N LEU A 21 -18.19 4.75 3.10
CA LEU A 21 -17.67 5.78 2.20
C LEU A 21 -17.42 7.10 2.94
N LEU A 22 -18.35 7.54 3.78
CA LEU A 22 -18.22 8.77 4.56
C LEU A 22 -17.08 8.68 5.58
N ILE A 23 -16.98 7.55 6.29
CA ILE A 23 -15.88 7.31 7.23
C ILE A 23 -14.54 7.28 6.48
N GLY A 24 -14.50 6.65 5.31
CA GLY A 24 -13.31 6.63 4.46
C GLY A 24 -12.85 8.04 4.07
N GLN A 25 -13.78 8.89 3.60
CA GLN A 25 -13.48 10.28 3.23
C GLN A 25 -13.07 11.13 4.46
N TYR A 26 -13.72 10.93 5.59
CA TYR A 26 -13.38 11.64 6.84
C TYR A 26 -11.95 11.31 7.30
N HIS A 27 -11.56 10.04 7.22
CA HIS A 27 -10.20 9.62 7.56
C HIS A 27 -9.13 10.14 6.60
N THR A 28 -9.42 10.30 5.33
CA THR A 28 -8.47 10.88 4.36
C THR A 28 -8.25 12.38 4.61
N ASN A 29 -9.31 13.12 4.95
CA ASN A 29 -9.20 14.56 5.26
C ASN A 29 -8.43 14.85 6.56
N LEU A 30 -8.37 13.90 7.51
CA LEU A 30 -7.67 14.05 8.78
C LEU A 30 -6.18 13.68 8.74
N ARG A 31 -5.63 13.28 7.58
CA ARG A 31 -4.31 12.66 7.47
C ARG A 31 -3.39 13.24 6.42
N ASP A 32 -3.52 14.51 6.06
CA ASP A 32 -2.57 15.17 5.15
C ASP A 32 -1.12 15.12 5.66
N ASP A 33 -0.93 15.01 6.99
CA ASP A 33 0.39 14.83 7.62
C ASP A 33 0.87 13.37 7.67
N SER A 34 0.13 12.42 7.09
CA SER A 34 0.54 11.03 7.08
C SER A 34 1.67 10.81 6.08
N TYR A 35 2.75 10.11 6.50
CA TYR A 35 3.81 9.63 5.61
C TYR A 35 3.27 8.89 4.38
N LEU A 36 2.14 8.20 4.50
CA LEU A 36 1.49 7.50 3.39
C LEU A 36 0.82 8.44 2.38
N ALA A 37 0.53 9.68 2.75
CA ALA A 37 0.03 10.68 1.81
C ALA A 37 1.05 11.00 0.70
N ALA A 38 2.34 10.74 0.94
CA ALA A 38 3.38 10.82 -0.07
C ALA A 38 3.14 9.92 -1.30
N VAL A 39 2.24 8.92 -1.20
CA VAL A 39 1.77 8.15 -2.38
C VAL A 39 1.28 9.07 -3.49
N LEU A 40 0.49 10.10 -3.15
CA LEU A 40 -0.05 11.06 -4.13
C LEU A 40 1.05 11.88 -4.79
N GLU A 41 2.00 12.36 -3.99
CA GLU A 41 3.12 13.14 -4.49
C GLU A 41 4.00 12.30 -5.43
N LYS A 42 4.33 11.09 -5.03
CA LYS A 42 5.12 10.16 -5.83
C LYS A 42 4.43 9.76 -7.13
N ASP A 43 3.11 9.56 -7.12
CA ASP A 43 2.34 9.29 -8.33
C ASP A 43 2.39 10.51 -9.28
N ARG A 44 2.25 11.73 -8.77
CA ARG A 44 2.41 12.95 -9.57
C ARG A 44 3.82 13.08 -10.14
N LEU A 45 4.83 12.79 -9.34
CA LEU A 45 6.23 12.87 -9.75
C LEU A 45 6.51 11.92 -10.92
N ILE A 46 6.14 10.65 -10.81
CA ILE A 46 6.40 9.67 -11.88
C ILE A 46 5.62 9.97 -13.17
N ARG A 47 4.40 10.51 -13.05
CA ARG A 47 3.57 10.92 -14.20
C ARG A 47 4.20 12.07 -14.97
N ASN A 48 4.72 13.05 -14.25
CA ASN A 48 5.18 14.31 -14.83
C ASN A 48 6.65 14.27 -15.27
N THR A 49 7.42 13.28 -14.81
CA THR A 49 8.83 13.16 -15.19
C THR A 49 8.96 12.54 -16.59
N PRO A 50 9.59 13.22 -17.56
CA PRO A 50 9.77 12.69 -18.90
C PRO A 50 10.71 11.47 -18.91
N SER A 51 10.60 10.65 -19.97
CA SER A 51 11.54 9.57 -20.27
C SER A 51 12.59 10.10 -21.28
N PRO A 52 13.81 9.58 -21.27
CA PRO A 52 14.30 8.50 -20.39
C PRO A 52 14.56 8.96 -18.95
N LYS A 53 14.25 8.11 -17.98
CA LYS A 53 14.42 8.37 -16.54
C LYS A 53 14.86 7.13 -15.78
N ILE A 54 15.41 7.34 -14.59
CA ILE A 54 15.71 6.29 -13.64
C ILE A 54 14.57 6.26 -12.60
N ILE A 55 13.96 5.10 -12.40
CA ILE A 55 12.88 4.88 -11.44
C ILE A 55 13.42 4.00 -10.32
N LEU A 56 13.53 4.56 -9.12
CA LEU A 56 13.98 3.83 -7.94
C LEU A 56 12.76 3.28 -7.21
N VAL A 57 12.71 1.97 -7.00
CA VAL A 57 11.59 1.25 -6.36
C VAL A 57 12.07 0.54 -5.11
N GLY A 58 11.49 0.84 -3.96
CA GLY A 58 11.88 0.24 -2.69
C GLY A 58 11.13 0.79 -1.49
N GLY A 59 11.56 0.42 -0.31
CA GLY A 59 10.97 0.84 0.96
C GLY A 59 11.53 2.15 1.49
N SER A 60 11.52 2.28 2.82
CA SER A 60 12.02 3.46 3.54
C SER A 60 13.52 3.66 3.39
N ASN A 61 14.27 2.60 3.14
CA ASN A 61 15.68 2.64 2.81
C ASN A 61 15.99 3.54 1.59
N LEU A 62 15.17 3.49 0.55
CA LEU A 62 15.27 4.40 -0.59
C LEU A 62 14.69 5.79 -0.30
N ALA A 63 13.56 5.85 0.42
CA ALA A 63 12.90 7.13 0.70
C ALA A 63 13.83 8.11 1.44
N PHE A 64 14.67 7.59 2.35
CA PHE A 64 15.52 8.40 3.23
C PHE A 64 17.02 8.21 3.03
N GLY A 65 17.44 7.14 2.34
CA GLY A 65 18.84 6.75 2.23
C GLY A 65 19.51 7.14 0.90
N ILE A 66 18.77 7.69 -0.07
CA ILE A 66 19.30 8.00 -1.40
C ILE A 66 19.15 9.50 -1.72
N ASP A 67 20.23 10.11 -2.13
CA ASP A 67 20.23 11.44 -2.74
C ASP A 67 19.97 11.30 -4.24
N SER A 68 18.69 11.42 -4.62
CA SER A 68 18.24 11.31 -6.00
C SER A 68 18.81 12.44 -6.87
N LYS A 69 19.04 13.63 -6.29
CA LYS A 69 19.60 14.78 -7.00
C LYS A 69 21.07 14.56 -7.39
N ALA A 70 21.87 14.00 -6.47
CA ALA A 70 23.26 13.67 -6.76
C ALA A 70 23.39 12.61 -7.87
N ILE A 71 22.48 11.64 -7.94
CA ILE A 71 22.44 10.63 -9.01
C ILE A 71 22.05 11.31 -10.34
N GLU A 72 21.03 12.17 -10.33
CA GLU A 72 20.56 12.92 -11.51
C GLU A 72 21.70 13.79 -12.09
N ASP A 73 22.37 14.55 -11.24
CA ASP A 73 23.48 15.42 -11.63
C ASP A 73 24.68 14.62 -12.19
N SER A 74 24.91 13.41 -11.68
CA SER A 74 26.03 12.56 -12.11
C SER A 74 25.75 11.85 -13.44
N LEU A 75 24.51 11.46 -13.70
CA LEU A 75 24.14 10.63 -14.85
C LEU A 75 23.44 11.43 -15.97
N GLY A 76 23.03 12.67 -15.71
CA GLY A 76 22.30 13.50 -16.67
C GLY A 76 20.92 12.95 -17.04
N LEU A 77 20.33 12.08 -16.20
CA LEU A 77 19.01 11.50 -16.38
C LEU A 77 18.12 11.86 -15.19
N HIS A 78 16.84 12.11 -15.45
CA HIS A 78 15.88 12.34 -14.38
C HIS A 78 15.77 11.12 -13.46
N VAL A 79 15.73 11.37 -12.15
CA VAL A 79 15.61 10.33 -11.14
C VAL A 79 14.30 10.47 -10.38
N VAL A 80 13.46 9.42 -10.47
CA VAL A 80 12.18 9.36 -9.77
C VAL A 80 12.31 8.37 -8.61
N ASN A 81 12.40 8.88 -7.39
CA ASN A 81 12.45 8.06 -6.19
C ASN A 81 11.03 7.69 -5.72
N MET A 82 10.62 6.45 -5.99
CA MET A 82 9.34 5.88 -5.58
C MET A 82 9.41 5.15 -4.23
N GLY A 83 10.57 5.23 -3.53
CA GLY A 83 10.72 4.66 -2.20
C GLY A 83 9.70 5.21 -1.22
N LEU A 84 9.04 4.34 -0.44
CA LEU A 84 8.06 4.76 0.55
C LEU A 84 8.15 3.89 1.81
N TYR A 85 7.38 2.84 1.97
CA TYR A 85 7.31 2.02 3.17
C TYR A 85 7.29 0.53 2.80
N ALA A 86 8.25 -0.24 3.32
CA ALA A 86 8.43 -1.65 2.94
C ALA A 86 7.18 -2.51 3.11
N LYS A 87 6.36 -2.21 4.14
CA LYS A 87 5.12 -2.94 4.43
C LYS A 87 3.98 -2.70 3.43
N LEU A 88 4.15 -1.80 2.47
CA LEU A 88 3.26 -1.72 1.31
C LEU A 88 3.37 -2.96 0.41
N GLY A 89 4.51 -3.64 0.49
CA GLY A 89 4.80 -4.83 -0.29
C GLY A 89 5.40 -4.55 -1.65
N LEU A 90 6.32 -5.41 -2.05
CA LEU A 90 7.02 -5.27 -3.33
C LEU A 90 6.05 -5.30 -4.52
N LYS A 91 5.01 -6.12 -4.43
CA LYS A 91 3.96 -6.23 -5.45
C LYS A 91 3.24 -4.90 -5.69
N TYR A 92 2.89 -4.17 -4.61
CA TYR A 92 2.30 -2.84 -4.71
C TYR A 92 3.25 -1.86 -5.37
N MET A 93 4.50 -1.81 -4.92
CA MET A 93 5.51 -0.89 -5.44
C MET A 93 5.72 -1.08 -6.94
N LEU A 94 5.80 -2.32 -7.41
CA LEU A 94 5.94 -2.65 -8.82
C LEU A 94 4.66 -2.30 -9.61
N ALA A 95 3.47 -2.59 -9.06
CA ALA A 95 2.20 -2.23 -9.69
C ALA A 95 2.04 -0.70 -9.81
N GLN A 96 2.55 0.06 -8.85
CA GLN A 96 2.52 1.52 -8.87
C GLN A 96 3.32 2.11 -10.04
N VAL A 97 4.50 1.59 -10.32
CA VAL A 97 5.41 2.16 -11.34
C VAL A 97 5.16 1.60 -12.75
N ARG A 98 4.69 0.36 -12.85
CA ARG A 98 4.54 -0.37 -14.12
C ARG A 98 3.90 0.42 -15.28
N PRO A 99 2.79 1.17 -15.10
CA PRO A 99 2.15 1.88 -16.20
C PRO A 99 2.93 3.09 -16.73
N TYR A 100 3.95 3.54 -15.98
CA TYR A 100 4.73 4.72 -16.31
C TYR A 100 6.11 4.39 -16.90
N ILE A 101 6.44 3.11 -16.98
CA ILE A 101 7.70 2.66 -17.57
C ILE A 101 7.58 2.76 -19.09
N LYS A 102 8.54 3.44 -19.71
CA LYS A 102 8.63 3.61 -21.17
C LYS A 102 9.97 3.07 -21.69
N PRO A 103 10.06 2.79 -22.99
CA PRO A 103 11.33 2.45 -23.59
C PRO A 103 12.42 3.47 -23.28
N GLY A 104 13.59 3.00 -22.86
CA GLY A 104 14.72 3.82 -22.42
C GLY A 104 14.76 4.13 -20.94
N ASP A 105 13.68 3.87 -20.18
CA ASP A 105 13.69 4.01 -18.72
C ASP A 105 14.49 2.88 -18.06
N VAL A 106 15.14 3.20 -16.95
CA VAL A 106 15.86 2.24 -16.10
C VAL A 106 15.10 2.09 -14.79
N VAL A 107 14.73 0.87 -14.42
CA VAL A 107 14.07 0.57 -13.14
C VAL A 107 15.07 -0.11 -12.21
N VAL A 108 15.36 0.51 -11.08
CA VAL A 108 16.22 -0.03 -10.04
C VAL A 108 15.35 -0.44 -8.86
N VAL A 109 15.31 -1.74 -8.57
CA VAL A 109 14.53 -2.29 -7.47
C VAL A 109 15.47 -2.60 -6.30
N VAL A 110 15.22 -1.94 -5.17
CA VAL A 110 15.99 -2.10 -3.92
C VAL A 110 15.04 -2.55 -2.82
N PRO A 111 14.71 -3.85 -2.79
CA PRO A 111 13.79 -4.36 -1.79
C PRO A 111 14.47 -4.44 -0.42
N GLU A 112 13.68 -4.27 0.63
CA GLU A 112 14.13 -4.55 1.98
C GLU A 112 14.11 -6.05 2.26
N TYR A 113 14.94 -6.49 3.22
CA TYR A 113 15.13 -7.90 3.52
C TYR A 113 13.81 -8.65 3.81
N ASP A 114 12.92 -8.03 4.57
CA ASP A 114 11.62 -8.60 4.93
C ASP A 114 10.67 -8.79 3.72
N GLN A 115 10.93 -8.13 2.62
CA GLN A 115 10.16 -8.29 1.38
C GLN A 115 10.53 -9.58 0.63
N PHE A 116 11.73 -10.12 0.88
CA PHE A 116 12.16 -11.40 0.29
C PHE A 116 11.81 -12.60 1.17
N TYR A 117 12.07 -12.49 2.47
CA TYR A 117 12.02 -13.62 3.41
C TYR A 117 10.87 -13.53 4.40
N GLY A 118 10.14 -12.41 4.44
CA GLY A 118 9.03 -12.18 5.33
C GLY A 118 7.68 -12.12 4.63
N ASP A 119 6.64 -11.79 5.40
CA ASP A 119 5.26 -11.72 4.92
C ASP A 119 4.94 -10.46 4.11
N TYR A 120 5.93 -9.59 3.86
CA TYR A 120 5.72 -8.28 3.25
C TYR A 120 5.81 -8.26 1.72
N SER A 121 5.95 -9.39 1.04
CA SER A 121 5.90 -9.43 -0.42
C SER A 121 4.58 -8.90 -0.99
N ASN A 122 3.46 -9.18 -0.31
CA ASN A 122 2.11 -8.75 -0.66
C ASN A 122 1.61 -7.54 0.14
N GLY A 123 2.42 -7.00 1.05
CA GLY A 123 2.03 -5.93 1.96
C GLY A 123 1.27 -6.40 3.21
N ASP A 124 1.08 -5.47 4.15
CA ASP A 124 0.28 -5.66 5.36
C ASP A 124 -0.92 -4.68 5.37
N ASN A 125 -1.51 -4.42 6.55
CA ASN A 125 -2.62 -3.47 6.69
C ASN A 125 -2.27 -2.03 6.26
N THR A 126 -1.01 -1.68 6.21
CA THR A 126 -0.53 -0.38 5.73
C THR A 126 -0.89 -0.18 4.27
N LEU A 127 -0.90 -1.28 3.47
CA LEU A 127 -1.36 -1.26 2.10
C LEU A 127 -2.79 -0.74 1.97
N ASN A 128 -3.71 -1.20 2.84
CA ASN A 128 -5.10 -0.73 2.81
C ASN A 128 -5.19 0.78 3.05
N THR A 129 -4.37 1.31 3.96
CA THR A 129 -4.31 2.76 4.20
C THR A 129 -3.71 3.49 3.01
N ALA A 130 -2.65 2.97 2.39
CA ALA A 130 -2.05 3.58 1.20
C ALA A 130 -3.01 3.60 0.00
N LEU A 131 -3.84 2.56 -0.17
CA LEU A 131 -4.86 2.52 -1.22
C LEU A 131 -5.93 3.60 -1.07
N LEU A 132 -6.19 4.10 0.15
CA LEU A 132 -7.08 5.25 0.35
C LEU A 132 -6.51 6.56 -0.21
N TYR A 133 -5.19 6.66 -0.34
CA TYR A 133 -4.50 7.79 -0.98
C TYR A 133 -4.23 7.54 -2.46
N ALA A 134 -4.50 6.34 -2.98
CA ALA A 134 -4.26 6.05 -4.39
C ALA A 134 -5.18 6.92 -5.27
N PRO A 135 -4.67 7.51 -6.37
CA PRO A 135 -5.50 8.22 -7.31
C PRO A 135 -6.62 7.32 -7.85
N PRO A 136 -7.87 7.81 -7.98
CA PRO A 136 -9.01 6.99 -8.38
C PRO A 136 -8.83 6.25 -9.71
N ASP A 137 -8.13 6.88 -10.66
CA ASP A 137 -7.79 6.29 -11.97
C ASP A 137 -6.80 5.12 -11.87
N ARG A 138 -6.10 4.97 -10.73
CA ARG A 138 -5.16 3.88 -10.47
C ARG A 138 -5.78 2.68 -9.77
N ILE A 139 -6.93 2.85 -9.15
CA ILE A 139 -7.62 1.76 -8.42
C ILE A 139 -7.83 0.52 -9.29
N PRO A 140 -8.27 0.60 -10.57
CA PRO A 140 -8.43 -0.56 -11.43
C PRO A 140 -7.13 -1.36 -11.64
N ASP A 141 -5.99 -0.69 -11.74
CA ASP A 141 -4.69 -1.35 -11.92
C ASP A 141 -4.28 -2.13 -10.67
N PHE A 142 -4.54 -1.56 -9.49
CA PHE A 142 -4.30 -2.25 -8.23
C PHE A 142 -5.25 -3.45 -8.06
N ILE A 143 -6.53 -3.30 -8.37
CA ILE A 143 -7.50 -4.40 -8.31
C ILE A 143 -7.10 -5.55 -9.25
N ARG A 144 -6.60 -5.26 -10.45
CA ARG A 144 -6.09 -6.30 -11.37
C ARG A 144 -4.85 -6.99 -10.85
N SER A 145 -4.01 -6.26 -10.14
CA SER A 145 -2.75 -6.78 -9.59
C SER A 145 -2.97 -7.59 -8.31
N TYR A 146 -4.06 -7.33 -7.60
CA TYR A 146 -4.38 -7.96 -6.32
C TYR A 146 -5.73 -8.68 -6.40
N SER A 147 -5.77 -9.89 -5.85
CA SER A 147 -7.05 -10.53 -5.51
C SER A 147 -7.71 -9.75 -4.35
N ILE A 148 -9.04 -9.64 -4.36
CA ILE A 148 -9.80 -9.12 -3.20
C ILE A 148 -9.43 -9.87 -1.91
N VAL A 149 -9.13 -11.15 -2.02
CA VAL A 149 -8.66 -11.98 -0.90
C VAL A 149 -7.35 -11.44 -0.33
N ASP A 150 -6.39 -11.07 -1.18
CA ASP A 150 -5.08 -10.57 -0.74
C ASP A 150 -5.18 -9.19 -0.07
N VAL A 151 -6.02 -8.30 -0.59
CA VAL A 151 -6.14 -6.92 -0.09
C VAL A 151 -7.07 -6.83 1.12
N VAL A 152 -8.18 -7.56 1.11
CA VAL A 152 -9.24 -7.38 2.11
C VAL A 152 -9.23 -8.46 3.19
N LEU A 153 -9.12 -9.71 2.81
CA LEU A 153 -9.27 -10.82 3.75
C LEU A 153 -7.97 -11.22 4.44
N ARG A 154 -6.88 -11.34 3.69
CA ARG A 154 -5.60 -11.79 4.26
C ARG A 154 -5.10 -10.89 5.38
N PRO A 155 -5.06 -9.54 5.26
CA PRO A 155 -4.64 -8.67 6.35
C PRO A 155 -5.54 -8.77 7.58
N ARG A 156 -6.85 -8.94 7.39
CA ARG A 156 -7.81 -9.09 8.51
C ARG A 156 -7.64 -10.40 9.25
N VAL A 157 -7.45 -11.49 8.51
CA VAL A 157 -7.21 -12.82 9.09
C VAL A 157 -5.89 -12.83 9.85
N GLU A 158 -4.84 -12.27 9.29
CA GLU A 158 -3.54 -12.21 9.93
C GLU A 158 -3.56 -11.33 11.19
N ASN A 159 -4.27 -10.20 11.18
CA ASN A 159 -4.45 -9.38 12.38
C ASN A 159 -5.27 -10.09 13.46
N ALA A 160 -6.36 -10.76 13.08
CA ALA A 160 -7.15 -11.53 14.02
C ALA A 160 -6.28 -12.64 14.64
N ARG A 161 -5.49 -13.34 13.83
CA ARG A 161 -4.54 -14.35 14.30
C ARG A 161 -3.50 -13.78 15.26
N ARG A 162 -2.86 -12.65 14.91
CA ARG A 162 -1.88 -11.98 15.78
C ARG A 162 -2.50 -11.49 17.08
N SER A 163 -3.71 -10.93 17.03
CA SER A 163 -4.44 -10.49 18.23
C SER A 163 -4.80 -11.67 19.11
N PHE A 164 -5.27 -12.76 18.54
CA PHE A 164 -5.56 -14.00 19.26
C PHE A 164 -4.30 -14.57 19.93
N LEU A 165 -3.18 -14.67 19.19
CA LEU A 165 -1.92 -15.17 19.75
C LEU A 165 -1.38 -14.30 20.87
N ARG A 166 -1.49 -12.95 20.76
CA ARG A 166 -1.12 -12.04 21.85
C ARG A 166 -2.01 -12.21 23.07
N ALA A 167 -3.32 -12.31 22.88
CA ALA A 167 -4.27 -12.55 23.98
C ALA A 167 -4.01 -13.92 24.65
N PHE A 168 -3.72 -14.94 23.86
CA PHE A 168 -3.38 -16.27 24.35
C PHE A 168 -2.06 -16.26 25.14
N ALA A 169 -1.00 -15.61 24.60
CA ALA A 169 0.27 -15.47 25.29
C ALA A 169 0.15 -14.67 26.60
N ALA A 170 -0.69 -13.64 26.62
CA ALA A 170 -0.97 -12.87 27.84
C ALA A 170 -1.74 -13.69 28.89
N ALA A 171 -2.64 -14.58 28.45
CA ALA A 171 -3.45 -15.39 29.35
C ALA A 171 -2.72 -16.64 29.89
N PHE A 172 -1.82 -17.23 29.10
CA PHE A 172 -1.21 -18.55 29.40
C PHE A 172 0.33 -18.55 29.47
N GLY A 173 0.97 -17.39 29.31
CA GLY A 173 2.43 -17.26 29.22
C GLY A 173 2.99 -17.68 27.86
N SER A 174 4.15 -17.12 27.47
CA SER A 174 4.83 -17.51 26.25
C SER A 174 5.45 -18.91 26.42
N PRO A 175 5.41 -19.79 25.42
CA PRO A 175 6.06 -21.11 25.47
C PRO A 175 7.58 -21.06 25.71
N THR A 176 8.22 -19.89 25.53
CA THR A 176 9.65 -19.67 25.67
C THR A 176 10.11 -19.36 27.10
N ASP A 177 9.19 -19.14 28.05
CA ASP A 177 9.54 -18.84 29.45
C ASP A 177 9.62 -20.09 30.35
N ARG A 178 9.65 -21.28 29.76
CA ARG A 178 9.75 -22.57 30.49
C ARG A 178 11.04 -23.33 30.16
N SER A 179 12.16 -22.61 30.12
CA SER A 179 13.48 -23.29 30.09
C SER A 179 14.41 -22.76 31.15
#